data_b6cee75ee307d0217d23688d0fa3ce80
#
_entry.id   b6cee75ee307d0217d23688d0fa3ce80
#
_cell.length_a   1.000
_cell.length_b   1.000
_cell.length_c   1.000
_cell.angle_alpha   90.00
_cell.angle_beta   90.00
_cell.angle_gamma   90.00
#
_symmetry.space_group_name_H-M   'P 1'
#
loop_
_entity.id
_entity.type
_entity.pdbx_description
1 polymer ?
#
loop_
_entity_poly.entity_id
_entity_poly.type
_entity_poly.pdbx_seq_one_letter_code
_entity_poly.pdbx_strand_id
1 'polypeptide(L)'
;MDRILAEKAKGKEPKPDDLDALFDLLIETGGSVPTVYAHHTEKDMNLALVQPWCSIGSDGSAYAVEGPLRRGNPHPRNFGTFPRVLGVYVRELKLLRLEDAVRKMTSLNAAKLGITDRGLLRPGQASDVTIFDPEKVIDRSTYEQPFQYSEGIEYVIVNGQVVLDRGRHTGARPGMALRRGR
;
A
#
# COMPACT_ATOMS: atom_id res chain seq x y z
N MET A 1 -5.33 25.33 -11.37
CA MET A 1 -5.44 23.85 -11.23
C MET A 1 -6.73 23.43 -10.55
N ASP A 2 -7.10 24.04 -9.42
CA ASP A 2 -8.31 23.71 -8.64
C ASP A 2 -9.63 23.83 -9.44
N ARG A 3 -9.68 24.78 -10.36
CA ARG A 3 -10.86 24.99 -11.22
C ARG A 3 -11.06 23.85 -12.23
N ILE A 4 -9.98 23.37 -12.88
CA ILE A 4 -10.02 22.27 -13.85
C ILE A 4 -10.45 20.97 -13.14
N LEU A 5 -9.90 20.70 -11.96
CA LEU A 5 -10.27 19.53 -11.15
C LEU A 5 -11.73 19.61 -10.69
N ALA A 6 -12.19 20.78 -10.28
CA ALA A 6 -13.57 20.99 -9.84
C ALA A 6 -14.59 20.87 -10.98
N GLU A 7 -14.24 21.28 -12.21
CA GLU A 7 -15.13 21.13 -13.39
C GLU A 7 -15.16 19.67 -13.88
N LYS A 8 -14.03 18.97 -13.88
CA LYS A 8 -13.97 17.54 -14.25
C LYS A 8 -14.72 16.65 -13.24
N ALA A 9 -14.69 16.99 -11.96
CA ALA A 9 -15.49 16.33 -10.93
C ALA A 9 -17.00 16.50 -11.14
N LYS A 10 -17.43 17.49 -11.93
CA LYS A 10 -18.82 17.72 -12.32
C LYS A 10 -19.19 17.08 -13.68
N GLY A 11 -18.31 16.25 -14.25
CA GLY A 11 -18.54 15.57 -15.53
C GLY A 11 -18.54 16.50 -16.75
N LYS A 12 -17.91 17.68 -16.66
CA LYS A 12 -17.79 18.60 -17.79
C LYS A 12 -16.55 18.28 -18.62
N GLU A 13 -16.68 18.33 -19.93
CA GLU A 13 -15.55 18.27 -20.87
C GLU A 13 -14.62 19.50 -20.68
N PRO A 14 -13.30 19.30 -20.77
CA PRO A 14 -12.35 20.43 -20.72
C PRO A 14 -12.61 21.41 -21.85
N LYS A 15 -12.55 22.70 -21.58
CA LYS A 15 -12.62 23.73 -22.62
C LYS A 15 -11.24 23.92 -23.26
N PRO A 16 -11.16 24.51 -24.49
CA PRO A 16 -9.88 24.83 -25.10
C PRO A 16 -8.93 25.61 -24.19
N ASP A 17 -9.42 26.63 -23.49
CA ASP A 17 -8.64 27.44 -22.53
C ASP A 17 -8.07 26.60 -21.36
N ASP A 18 -8.72 25.50 -20.97
CA ASP A 18 -8.23 24.59 -19.92
C ASP A 18 -7.04 23.73 -20.43
N LEU A 19 -7.01 23.43 -21.73
CA LEU A 19 -5.89 22.73 -22.37
C LEU A 19 -4.67 23.65 -22.49
N ASP A 20 -4.85 24.91 -22.88
CA ASP A 20 -3.76 25.90 -22.94
C ASP A 20 -3.15 26.10 -21.55
N ALA A 21 -3.97 26.24 -20.50
CA ALA A 21 -3.49 26.33 -19.13
C ALA A 21 -2.74 25.06 -18.65
N LEU A 22 -3.12 23.87 -19.14
CA LEU A 22 -2.40 22.63 -18.88
C LEU A 22 -1.04 22.62 -19.59
N PHE A 23 -0.98 23.07 -20.86
CA PHE A 23 0.27 23.15 -21.62
C PHE A 23 1.23 24.17 -21.00
N ASP A 24 0.75 25.34 -20.58
CA ASP A 24 1.55 26.32 -19.87
C ASP A 24 2.15 25.75 -18.59
N LEU A 25 1.35 25.05 -17.78
CA LEU A 25 1.82 24.37 -16.58
C LEU A 25 2.90 23.30 -16.89
N LEU A 26 2.72 22.51 -17.96
CA LEU A 26 3.69 21.51 -18.38
C LEU A 26 5.00 22.16 -18.84
N ILE A 27 4.93 23.29 -19.54
CA ILE A 27 6.12 24.04 -19.97
C ILE A 27 6.86 24.61 -18.75
N GLU A 28 6.15 25.28 -17.83
CA GLU A 28 6.73 25.87 -16.61
C GLU A 28 7.40 24.83 -15.72
N THR A 29 6.85 23.62 -15.64
CA THR A 29 7.35 22.54 -14.77
C THR A 29 8.32 21.59 -15.46
N GLY A 30 8.70 21.85 -16.72
CA GLY A 30 9.56 20.96 -17.49
C GLY A 30 8.93 19.58 -17.75
N GLY A 31 7.61 19.50 -17.85
CA GLY A 31 6.85 18.28 -18.14
C GLY A 31 6.58 17.36 -16.95
N SER A 32 6.99 17.76 -15.73
CA SER A 32 6.81 16.95 -14.53
C SER A 32 5.81 17.59 -13.56
N VAL A 33 4.57 17.16 -13.63
CA VAL A 33 3.50 17.62 -12.73
C VAL A 33 2.99 16.45 -11.88
N PRO A 34 3.25 16.44 -10.56
CA PRO A 34 2.63 15.46 -9.67
C PRO A 34 1.10 15.57 -9.75
N THR A 35 0.44 14.46 -10.08
CA THR A 35 -1.00 14.46 -10.33
C THR A 35 -1.69 13.38 -9.52
N VAL A 36 -2.86 13.71 -8.97
CA VAL A 36 -3.75 12.74 -8.30
C VAL A 36 -4.93 12.46 -9.21
N TYR A 37 -5.10 11.22 -9.60
CA TYR A 37 -6.21 10.76 -10.43
C TYR A 37 -7.26 10.05 -9.59
N ALA A 38 -8.50 10.58 -9.56
CA ALA A 38 -9.65 9.91 -8.94
C ALA A 38 -10.35 9.01 -9.98
N HIS A 39 -9.70 7.91 -10.38
CA HIS A 39 -10.15 7.04 -11.47
C HIS A 39 -10.61 5.64 -11.01
N HIS A 40 -10.48 5.33 -9.72
CA HIS A 40 -10.99 4.10 -9.12
C HIS A 40 -12.15 4.40 -8.19
N THR A 41 -13.16 3.55 -8.20
CA THR A 41 -14.26 3.59 -7.24
C THR A 41 -14.12 2.48 -6.21
N GLU A 42 -14.63 2.70 -5.00
CA GLU A 42 -14.70 1.65 -3.96
C GLU A 42 -15.44 0.40 -4.49
N LYS A 43 -16.47 0.59 -5.31
CA LYS A 43 -17.23 -0.52 -5.92
C LYS A 43 -16.36 -1.39 -6.82
N ASP A 44 -15.57 -0.80 -7.69
CA ASP A 44 -14.67 -1.52 -8.61
C ASP A 44 -13.55 -2.22 -7.86
N MET A 45 -12.99 -1.54 -6.85
CA MET A 45 -11.97 -2.11 -5.99
C MET A 45 -12.51 -3.30 -5.20
N ASN A 46 -13.69 -3.19 -4.61
CA ASN A 46 -14.34 -4.28 -3.88
C ASN A 46 -14.62 -5.48 -4.79
N LEU A 47 -15.08 -5.23 -6.02
CA LEU A 47 -15.29 -6.29 -7.01
C LEU A 47 -13.99 -7.02 -7.35
N ALA A 48 -12.88 -6.31 -7.49
CA ALA A 48 -11.57 -6.89 -7.72
C ALA A 48 -11.04 -7.66 -6.50
N LEU A 49 -11.19 -7.10 -5.30
CA LEU A 49 -10.69 -7.70 -4.06
C LEU A 49 -11.29 -9.07 -3.76
N VAL A 50 -12.57 -9.30 -4.07
CA VAL A 50 -13.22 -10.60 -3.82
C VAL A 50 -12.80 -11.68 -4.81
N GLN A 51 -12.18 -11.33 -5.94
CA GLN A 51 -11.77 -12.32 -6.93
C GLN A 51 -10.63 -13.21 -6.40
N PRO A 52 -10.72 -14.56 -6.52
CA PRO A 52 -9.73 -15.46 -5.92
C PRO A 52 -8.32 -15.32 -6.50
N TRP A 53 -8.20 -14.85 -7.72
CA TRP A 53 -6.91 -14.60 -8.41
C TRP A 53 -6.34 -13.20 -8.16
N CYS A 54 -7.11 -12.26 -7.61
CA CYS A 54 -6.63 -10.93 -7.32
C CYS A 54 -5.68 -10.96 -6.11
N SER A 55 -4.45 -10.55 -6.30
CA SER A 55 -3.47 -10.38 -5.24
C SER A 55 -3.36 -8.91 -4.85
N ILE A 56 -2.84 -8.64 -3.66
CA ILE A 56 -2.76 -7.31 -3.08
C ILE A 56 -1.31 -6.85 -3.08
N GLY A 57 -1.07 -5.66 -3.61
CA GLY A 57 0.19 -4.94 -3.54
C GLY A 57 -0.04 -3.50 -3.09
N SER A 58 0.95 -2.87 -2.48
CA SER A 58 0.81 -1.50 -1.95
C SER A 58 0.98 -0.42 -3.01
N ASP A 59 1.71 -0.70 -4.09
CA ASP A 59 2.20 0.32 -5.02
C ASP A 59 2.91 1.47 -4.27
N GLY A 60 3.49 1.13 -3.13
CA GLY A 60 4.16 2.07 -2.23
C GLY A 60 5.66 2.11 -2.47
N SER A 61 6.28 3.22 -2.05
CA SER A 61 7.72 3.42 -2.02
C SER A 61 8.25 3.34 -0.58
N ALA A 62 9.57 3.29 -0.43
CA ALA A 62 10.22 3.33 0.89
C ALA A 62 10.16 4.74 1.47
N TYR A 63 9.27 4.93 2.42
CA TYR A 63 9.12 6.14 3.23
C TYR A 63 9.27 5.81 4.71
N ALA A 64 9.57 6.82 5.52
CA ALA A 64 9.56 6.71 6.98
C ALA A 64 8.88 7.93 7.59
N VAL A 65 8.39 7.81 8.82
CA VAL A 65 7.75 8.95 9.52
C VAL A 65 8.77 9.98 10.00
N GLU A 66 10.04 9.61 10.02
CA GLU A 66 11.16 10.48 10.41
C GLU A 66 12.44 10.15 9.63
N GLY A 67 13.47 11.00 9.75
CA GLY A 67 14.75 10.80 9.10
C GLY A 67 14.74 11.08 7.59
N PRO A 68 15.77 10.64 6.84
CA PRO A 68 15.99 11.04 5.44
C PRO A 68 14.94 10.51 4.47
N LEU A 69 14.16 9.50 4.87
CA LEU A 69 13.06 8.97 4.06
C LEU A 69 11.72 9.67 4.32
N ARG A 70 11.65 10.63 5.23
CA ARG A 70 10.51 11.53 5.40
C ARG A 70 10.62 12.67 4.40
N ARG A 71 9.92 12.56 3.28
CA ARG A 71 9.99 13.56 2.20
C ARG A 71 8.66 13.68 1.45
N GLY A 72 8.40 14.88 0.93
CA GLY A 72 7.19 15.17 0.14
C GLY A 72 5.89 14.96 0.93
N ASN A 73 4.82 14.68 0.20
CA ASN A 73 3.52 14.27 0.74
C ASN A 73 3.08 12.98 0.07
N PRO A 74 3.55 11.81 0.56
CA PRO A 74 3.28 10.53 -0.08
C PRO A 74 1.81 10.12 0.06
N HIS A 75 1.33 9.32 -0.91
CA HIS A 75 0.02 8.71 -0.81
C HIS A 75 -0.07 7.80 0.46
N PRO A 76 -1.20 7.78 1.18
CA PRO A 76 -1.40 6.94 2.39
C PRO A 76 -1.07 5.46 2.21
N ARG A 77 -1.16 4.94 0.98
CA ARG A 77 -0.82 3.55 0.66
C ARG A 77 0.60 3.12 1.06
N ASN A 78 1.53 4.07 1.18
CA ASN A 78 2.91 3.78 1.58
C ASN A 78 3.01 3.24 3.01
N PHE A 79 2.04 3.56 3.87
CA PHE A 79 2.00 3.15 5.27
C PHE A 79 0.81 2.25 5.59
N GLY A 80 -0.29 2.37 4.84
CA GLY A 80 -1.59 1.86 5.25
C GLY A 80 -2.17 0.70 4.45
N THR A 81 -1.67 0.32 3.27
CA THR A 81 -2.34 -0.65 2.39
C THR A 81 -2.69 -1.96 3.08
N PHE A 82 -1.71 -2.68 3.63
CA PHE A 82 -1.95 -4.00 4.21
C PHE A 82 -2.74 -3.96 5.52
N PRO A 83 -2.45 -3.03 6.46
CA PRO A 83 -3.27 -2.84 7.65
C PRO A 83 -4.72 -2.46 7.33
N ARG A 84 -4.96 -1.63 6.30
CA ARG A 84 -6.30 -1.29 5.84
C ARG A 84 -7.07 -2.50 5.33
N VAL A 85 -6.40 -3.42 4.61
CA VAL A 85 -7.03 -4.67 4.18
C VAL A 85 -7.53 -5.46 5.37
N LEU A 86 -6.72 -5.61 6.39
CA LEU A 86 -7.08 -6.36 7.61
C LEU A 86 -8.14 -5.63 8.46
N GLY A 87 -7.96 -4.32 8.68
CA GLY A 87 -8.87 -3.52 9.49
C GLY A 87 -10.21 -3.27 8.81
N VAL A 88 -10.17 -2.69 7.61
CA VAL A 88 -11.40 -2.25 6.92
C VAL A 88 -12.07 -3.40 6.17
N TYR A 89 -11.36 -4.04 5.22
CA TYR A 89 -12.01 -4.99 4.30
C TYR A 89 -12.26 -6.37 4.92
N VAL A 90 -11.51 -6.76 5.95
CA VAL A 90 -11.77 -8.00 6.70
C VAL A 90 -12.67 -7.72 7.89
N ARG A 91 -12.21 -6.91 8.87
CA ARG A 91 -12.89 -6.74 10.15
C ARG A 91 -14.19 -5.94 10.03
N GLU A 92 -14.16 -4.74 9.43
CA GLU A 92 -15.31 -3.82 9.42
C GLU A 92 -16.32 -4.19 8.33
N LEU A 93 -15.89 -4.28 7.07
CA LEU A 93 -16.77 -4.55 5.94
C LEU A 93 -17.08 -6.03 5.73
N LYS A 94 -16.30 -6.93 6.32
CA LYS A 94 -16.42 -8.40 6.16
C LYS A 94 -16.45 -8.83 4.68
N LEU A 95 -15.79 -8.07 3.84
CA LEU A 95 -15.70 -8.31 2.40
C LEU A 95 -14.82 -9.51 2.08
N LEU A 96 -13.76 -9.70 2.86
CA LEU A 96 -12.82 -10.83 2.77
C LEU A 96 -12.80 -11.60 4.08
N ARG A 97 -12.57 -12.91 3.99
CA ARG A 97 -12.17 -13.70 5.15
C ARG A 97 -10.69 -13.40 5.46
N LEU A 98 -10.32 -13.50 6.74
CA LEU A 98 -8.95 -13.21 7.19
C LEU A 98 -7.93 -14.07 6.43
N GLU A 99 -8.18 -15.35 6.29
CA GLU A 99 -7.29 -16.31 5.62
C GLU A 99 -7.09 -15.96 4.14
N ASP A 100 -8.17 -15.51 3.46
CA ASP A 100 -8.10 -15.09 2.06
C ASP A 100 -7.30 -13.79 1.90
N ALA A 101 -7.51 -12.83 2.79
CA ALA A 101 -6.74 -11.58 2.81
C ALA A 101 -5.25 -11.87 3.02
N VAL A 102 -4.90 -12.70 4.01
CA VAL A 102 -3.51 -13.10 4.27
C VAL A 102 -2.92 -13.81 3.04
N ARG A 103 -3.63 -14.80 2.46
CA ARG A 103 -3.20 -15.49 1.24
C ARG A 103 -2.93 -14.50 0.09
N LYS A 104 -3.83 -13.53 -0.14
CA LYS A 104 -3.71 -12.51 -1.20
C LYS A 104 -2.52 -11.56 -1.00
N MET A 105 -2.07 -11.36 0.23
CA MET A 105 -0.93 -10.52 0.58
C MET A 105 0.40 -11.30 0.67
N THR A 106 0.37 -12.63 0.70
CA THR A 106 1.55 -13.47 0.94
C THR A 106 1.71 -14.57 -0.12
N SER A 107 1.18 -15.78 0.09
CA SER A 107 1.43 -16.97 -0.74
C SER A 107 0.95 -16.81 -2.19
N LEU A 108 -0.14 -16.09 -2.43
CA LEU A 108 -0.60 -15.82 -3.80
C LEU A 108 0.39 -14.94 -4.57
N ASN A 109 0.97 -13.93 -3.92
CA ASN A 109 2.00 -13.08 -4.51
C ASN A 109 3.28 -13.89 -4.77
N ALA A 110 3.73 -14.67 -3.79
CA ALA A 110 4.90 -15.52 -3.91
C ALA A 110 4.75 -16.50 -5.09
N ALA A 111 3.60 -17.15 -5.21
CA ALA A 111 3.31 -18.07 -6.32
C ALA A 111 3.33 -17.37 -7.68
N LYS A 112 2.73 -16.19 -7.82
CA LYS A 112 2.75 -15.42 -9.07
C LYS A 112 4.15 -14.98 -9.49
N LEU A 113 4.99 -14.64 -8.51
CA LEU A 113 6.36 -14.22 -8.75
C LEU A 113 7.33 -15.39 -8.92
N GLY A 114 6.89 -16.63 -8.67
CA GLY A 114 7.76 -17.82 -8.69
C GLY A 114 8.75 -17.84 -7.53
N ILE A 115 8.40 -17.26 -6.39
CA ILE A 115 9.16 -17.32 -5.13
C ILE A 115 8.69 -18.54 -4.36
N THR A 116 9.60 -19.48 -4.08
CA THR A 116 9.25 -20.79 -3.52
C THR A 116 9.61 -20.99 -2.06
N ASP A 117 10.47 -20.12 -1.51
CA ASP A 117 11.06 -20.24 -0.18
C ASP A 117 10.38 -19.35 0.89
N ARG A 118 9.30 -18.66 0.54
CA ARG A 118 8.56 -17.76 1.47
C ARG A 118 7.08 -17.61 1.09
N GLY A 119 6.32 -16.87 1.94
CA GLY A 119 4.90 -16.64 1.74
C GLY A 119 3.99 -17.64 2.44
N LEU A 120 4.56 -18.65 3.10
CA LEU A 120 3.86 -19.65 3.90
C LEU A 120 4.66 -19.96 5.17
N LEU A 121 3.97 -20.25 6.26
CA LEU A 121 4.60 -20.76 7.50
C LEU A 121 4.77 -22.28 7.38
N ARG A 122 5.93 -22.71 6.90
CA ARG A 122 6.29 -24.13 6.73
C ARG A 122 7.75 -24.36 7.13
N PRO A 123 8.08 -25.56 7.66
CA PRO A 123 9.48 -25.94 7.88
C PRO A 123 10.30 -25.83 6.59
N GLY A 124 11.51 -25.27 6.69
CA GLY A 124 12.42 -25.07 5.56
C GLY A 124 12.21 -23.79 4.77
N GLN A 125 11.18 -22.99 5.08
CA GLN A 125 10.99 -21.68 4.48
C GLN A 125 11.65 -20.54 5.28
N ALA A 126 11.90 -19.42 4.62
CA ALA A 126 12.40 -18.24 5.27
C ALA A 126 11.43 -17.76 6.37
N SER A 127 11.98 -17.44 7.52
CA SER A 127 11.18 -16.97 8.65
C SER A 127 10.83 -15.49 8.49
N ASP A 128 9.87 -15.20 7.61
CA ASP A 128 9.25 -13.90 7.44
C ASP A 128 7.85 -13.94 8.06
N VAL A 129 7.69 -13.34 9.24
CA VAL A 129 6.47 -13.45 10.05
C VAL A 129 6.01 -12.10 10.53
N THR A 130 4.73 -11.81 10.36
CA THR A 130 4.07 -10.64 10.97
C THR A 130 3.08 -11.14 12.01
N ILE A 131 3.17 -10.62 13.24
CA ILE A 131 2.26 -10.89 14.33
C ILE A 131 1.43 -9.64 14.58
N PHE A 132 0.13 -9.75 14.50
CA PHE A 132 -0.80 -8.63 14.65
C PHE A 132 -2.04 -9.04 15.45
N ASP A 133 -2.68 -8.05 16.07
CA ASP A 133 -3.97 -8.20 16.73
C ASP A 133 -5.08 -7.95 15.70
N PRO A 134 -5.89 -8.94 15.32
CA PRO A 134 -6.93 -8.78 14.32
C PRO A 134 -8.04 -7.81 14.74
N GLU A 135 -8.23 -7.60 16.05
CA GLU A 135 -9.23 -6.67 16.58
C GLU A 135 -8.75 -5.21 16.58
N LYS A 136 -7.42 -5.00 16.47
CA LYS A 136 -6.81 -3.65 16.55
C LYS A 136 -6.16 -3.20 15.28
N VAL A 137 -5.71 -4.12 14.41
CA VAL A 137 -4.95 -3.75 13.22
C VAL A 137 -5.75 -2.81 12.32
N ILE A 138 -5.14 -1.64 12.04
CA ILE A 138 -5.74 -0.58 11.21
C ILE A 138 -4.65 0.36 10.66
N ASP A 139 -4.91 0.95 9.50
CA ASP A 139 -4.15 2.07 8.99
C ASP A 139 -4.52 3.38 9.69
N ARG A 140 -3.56 4.30 9.80
CA ARG A 140 -3.74 5.65 10.34
C ARG A 140 -3.36 6.74 9.36
N SER A 141 -2.67 6.38 8.30
CA SER A 141 -2.23 7.31 7.26
C SER A 141 -3.41 7.88 6.48
N THR A 142 -3.47 9.21 6.32
CA THR A 142 -4.48 9.93 5.52
C THR A 142 -3.79 10.80 4.46
N TYR A 143 -4.55 11.39 3.54
CA TYR A 143 -4.00 12.32 2.55
C TYR A 143 -3.45 13.60 3.19
N GLU A 144 -4.08 14.06 4.28
CA GLU A 144 -3.67 15.26 5.03
C GLU A 144 -2.49 14.95 5.96
N GLN A 145 -2.43 13.73 6.50
CA GLN A 145 -1.39 13.29 7.43
C GLN A 145 -0.87 11.90 7.04
N PRO A 146 -0.07 11.81 5.96
CA PRO A 146 0.37 10.52 5.43
C PRO A 146 1.43 9.82 6.28
N PHE A 147 2.22 10.57 7.05
CA PHE A 147 3.33 10.03 7.84
C PHE A 147 2.86 9.48 9.19
N GLN A 148 2.05 8.42 9.13
CA GLN A 148 1.56 7.72 10.32
C GLN A 148 1.74 6.23 10.15
N TYR A 149 2.34 5.58 11.16
CA TYR A 149 2.38 4.13 11.22
C TYR A 149 1.00 3.55 11.54
N SER A 150 0.78 2.34 11.09
CA SER A 150 -0.41 1.55 11.44
C SER A 150 -0.36 1.10 12.89
N GLU A 151 -1.51 0.75 13.43
CA GLU A 151 -1.68 0.18 14.76
C GLU A 151 -1.97 -1.32 14.69
N GLY A 152 -1.78 -2.03 15.82
CA GLY A 152 -2.14 -3.43 15.97
C GLY A 152 -1.14 -4.43 15.38
N ILE A 153 0.02 -3.97 14.87
CA ILE A 153 1.13 -4.84 14.47
C ILE A 153 2.14 -4.86 15.61
N GLU A 154 2.31 -6.02 16.23
CA GLU A 154 3.15 -6.20 17.41
C GLU A 154 4.59 -6.56 17.04
N TYR A 155 4.76 -7.54 16.14
CA TYR A 155 6.09 -8.01 15.75
C TYR A 155 6.18 -8.19 14.23
N VAL A 156 7.33 -7.87 13.69
CA VAL A 156 7.71 -8.23 12.32
C VAL A 156 9.08 -8.90 12.35
N ILE A 157 9.15 -10.09 11.79
CA ILE A 157 10.37 -10.90 11.67
C ILE A 157 10.67 -11.01 10.18
N VAL A 158 11.91 -10.74 9.78
CA VAL A 158 12.40 -10.87 8.41
C VAL A 158 13.66 -11.73 8.42
N ASN A 159 13.68 -12.78 7.61
CA ASN A 159 14.78 -13.75 7.56
C ASN A 159 15.22 -14.21 8.97
N GLY A 160 14.26 -14.46 9.88
CA GLY A 160 14.50 -14.92 11.24
C GLY A 160 14.97 -13.86 12.24
N GLN A 161 15.11 -12.60 11.86
CA GLN A 161 15.47 -11.51 12.76
C GLN A 161 14.27 -10.59 13.04
N VAL A 162 14.09 -10.22 14.30
CA VAL A 162 13.03 -9.28 14.71
C VAL A 162 13.41 -7.87 14.25
N VAL A 163 12.61 -7.30 13.35
CA VAL A 163 12.79 -5.91 12.86
C VAL A 163 11.82 -4.94 13.51
N LEU A 164 10.67 -5.42 13.97
CA LEU A 164 9.72 -4.67 14.79
C LEU A 164 9.43 -5.47 16.06
N ASP A 165 9.62 -4.85 17.22
CA ASP A 165 9.33 -5.39 18.54
C ASP A 165 8.36 -4.45 19.26
N ARG A 166 7.13 -4.92 19.50
CA ARG A 166 6.03 -4.17 20.15
C ARG A 166 5.88 -2.76 19.56
N GLY A 167 5.79 -2.70 18.23
CA GLY A 167 5.60 -1.44 17.50
C GLY A 167 6.87 -0.57 17.37
N ARG A 168 8.04 -1.01 17.85
CA ARG A 168 9.31 -0.27 17.76
C ARG A 168 10.29 -0.97 16.83
N HIS A 169 10.86 -0.21 15.89
CA HIS A 169 11.89 -0.73 14.99
C HIS A 169 13.19 -1.02 15.79
N THR A 170 13.73 -2.23 15.62
CA THR A 170 14.94 -2.69 16.36
C THR A 170 16.25 -2.17 15.80
N GLY A 171 16.25 -1.58 14.60
CA GLY A 171 17.46 -1.22 13.86
C GLY A 171 18.01 -2.35 12.98
N ALA A 172 17.52 -3.59 13.12
CA ALA A 172 17.94 -4.72 12.29
C ALA A 172 17.53 -4.51 10.82
N ARG A 173 18.37 -4.94 9.88
CA ARG A 173 18.16 -4.81 8.44
C ARG A 173 18.45 -6.14 7.72
N PRO A 174 17.75 -7.21 8.05
CA PRO A 174 18.01 -8.55 7.50
C PRO A 174 17.41 -8.76 6.10
N GLY A 175 16.74 -7.74 5.52
CA GLY A 175 16.15 -7.81 4.19
C GLY A 175 17.20 -8.06 3.11
N MET A 176 16.80 -8.78 2.05
CA MET A 176 17.62 -9.04 0.88
C MET A 176 16.82 -8.88 -0.41
N ALA A 177 17.51 -8.66 -1.52
CA ALA A 177 16.88 -8.67 -2.84
C ALA A 177 16.44 -10.10 -3.19
N LEU A 178 15.14 -10.28 -3.44
CA LEU A 178 14.58 -11.56 -3.86
C LEU A 178 14.66 -11.67 -5.38
N ARG A 179 14.94 -12.88 -5.87
CA ARG A 179 14.99 -13.19 -7.30
C ARG A 179 14.12 -14.42 -7.59
N ARG A 180 13.49 -14.44 -8.77
CA ARG A 180 12.71 -15.57 -9.24
C ARG A 180 13.62 -16.81 -9.37
N GLY A 181 13.13 -17.97 -8.92
CA GLY A 181 13.80 -19.24 -9.12
C GLY A 181 14.94 -19.53 -8.12
N ARG A 182 14.93 -18.91 -6.98
CA ARG A 182 15.80 -19.27 -5.84
C ARG A 182 14.96 -19.83 -4.71
#